data_b181abcdd22f8b032645b62641dcfbd3
#
_entry.id   b181abcdd22f8b032645b62641dcfbd3
#
_cell.length_a   1.000
_cell.length_b   1.000
_cell.length_c   1.000
_cell.angle_alpha   90.00
_cell.angle_beta   90.00
_cell.angle_gamma   90.00
#
_symmetry.space_group_name_H-M   'P 1'
#
loop_
_entity.id
_entity.type
_entity.pdbx_description
1 polymer ?
#
loop_
_entity_poly.entity_id
_entity_poly.type
_entity_poly.pdbx_seq_one_letter_code
_entity_poly.pdbx_strand_id
1 'polypeptide(L)'
;MNPYDFVRIDWSKLPERRRPVWHDRFVGQNSQALYSGHIEVDVYAETPIFVPERANERAFDPQKPAQFMKNGQGNYIIPGSSLKGVLRTVAEALGNGCLTLFDGDYERHQVNYQQNVPREFYRCERSNSLCITCRAFGMLNRGSVFLGKVNVGDAVAYPEKVYVYEKPIYTKPLMEPKPHHASFYLDETGHHIAGRKFYFHHSRDYEPLAENRLIYFGNRPANRYIQPLDYDTSFHFRVDFTNLEEDEFGALLLSIILEEEMRHKIGYAKPLGLGSVQLIPTSMTLIDYAARYKPGRSDNGKTIFEGDAMWAKINEQTDRFSATHLIPAAMEDLRRIWRWPPDPQADYYYPSKRDWFDTPASRGKRIADTWDVPRQA
;
A
#
# COMPACT_ATOMS: atom_id res chain seq x y z
N MET A 1 6.04 -18.68 -10.58
CA MET A 1 6.44 -17.24 -10.60
C MET A 1 6.52 -16.70 -9.19
N ASN A 2 7.49 -15.83 -8.87
CA ASN A 2 7.56 -15.25 -7.52
C ASN A 2 6.32 -14.38 -7.22
N PRO A 3 5.75 -14.38 -5.99
CA PRO A 3 4.47 -13.71 -5.70
C PRO A 3 4.57 -12.18 -5.60
N TYR A 4 5.74 -11.61 -5.81
CA TYR A 4 5.95 -10.16 -5.82
C TYR A 4 6.99 -9.78 -6.86
N ASP A 5 6.96 -8.51 -7.25
CA ASP A 5 8.01 -7.88 -8.05
C ASP A 5 8.24 -6.45 -7.57
N PHE A 6 9.18 -5.76 -8.20
CA PHE A 6 9.54 -4.40 -7.86
C PHE A 6 8.98 -3.40 -8.87
N VAL A 7 8.44 -2.32 -8.34
CA VAL A 7 8.14 -1.10 -9.08
C VAL A 7 9.40 -0.26 -9.11
N ARG A 8 9.90 0.03 -10.30
CA ARG A 8 11.16 0.76 -10.52
C ARG A 8 11.14 2.15 -9.88
N ILE A 9 12.30 2.60 -9.48
CA ILE A 9 12.55 3.97 -9.01
C ILE A 9 13.28 4.70 -10.13
N ASP A 10 12.85 5.91 -10.44
CA ASP A 10 13.58 6.75 -11.38
C ASP A 10 14.75 7.45 -10.65
N TRP A 11 15.92 6.84 -10.73
CA TRP A 11 17.12 7.35 -10.10
C TRP A 11 17.63 8.65 -10.73
N SER A 12 17.19 9.01 -11.94
CA SER A 12 17.55 10.23 -12.62
C SER A 12 16.74 11.44 -12.15
N LYS A 13 15.54 11.20 -11.60
CA LYS A 13 14.63 12.25 -11.10
C LYS A 13 14.66 12.27 -9.58
N LEU A 14 15.38 13.19 -9.00
CA LEU A 14 15.48 13.32 -7.54
C LEU A 14 14.13 13.61 -6.89
N PRO A 15 13.86 13.07 -5.67
CA PRO A 15 12.69 13.46 -4.90
C PRO A 15 12.70 14.98 -4.62
N GLU A 16 11.75 15.69 -5.20
CA GLU A 16 11.62 17.12 -4.97
C GLU A 16 11.30 17.40 -3.50
N ARG A 17 12.20 18.04 -2.78
CA ARG A 17 12.02 18.41 -1.38
C ARG A 17 11.80 19.90 -1.25
N ARG A 18 10.70 20.28 -0.63
CA ARG A 18 10.39 21.68 -0.36
C ARG A 18 9.76 21.86 1.02
N ARG A 19 9.64 23.12 1.44
CA ARG A 19 8.97 23.47 2.67
C ARG A 19 7.47 23.16 2.53
N PRO A 20 6.87 22.39 3.46
CA PRO A 20 5.43 22.13 3.42
C PRO A 20 4.64 23.40 3.75
N VAL A 21 3.42 23.48 3.24
CA VAL A 21 2.43 24.42 3.76
C VAL A 21 1.93 23.86 5.10
N TRP A 22 2.02 24.69 6.14
CA TRP A 22 1.63 24.30 7.49
C TRP A 22 0.10 24.28 7.67
N HIS A 23 -0.38 23.56 8.68
CA HIS A 23 -1.80 23.35 8.94
C HIS A 23 -2.57 24.64 9.29
N ASP A 24 -1.89 25.67 9.74
CA ASP A 24 -2.44 26.99 10.08
C ASP A 24 -2.56 27.95 8.88
N ARG A 25 -2.13 27.53 7.70
CA ARG A 25 -2.15 28.33 6.49
C ARG A 25 -3.21 27.82 5.53
N PHE A 26 -4.25 28.64 5.33
CA PHE A 26 -5.40 28.29 4.48
C PHE A 26 -5.32 28.91 3.07
N VAL A 27 -4.27 29.68 2.80
CA VAL A 27 -3.98 30.27 1.48
C VAL A 27 -2.54 29.94 1.13
N GLY A 28 -2.32 29.36 -0.05
CA GLY A 28 -1.00 29.01 -0.56
C GLY A 28 -0.13 30.25 -0.82
N GLN A 29 1.17 30.02 -0.97
CA GLN A 29 2.08 31.06 -1.44
C GLN A 29 1.70 31.42 -2.88
N ASN A 30 1.78 32.70 -3.25
CA ASN A 30 1.45 33.21 -4.59
C ASN A 30 0.01 32.92 -5.06
N SER A 31 -0.96 32.95 -4.17
CA SER A 31 -2.38 32.68 -4.48
C SER A 31 -2.67 31.25 -5.00
N GLN A 32 -1.77 30.31 -4.79
CA GLN A 32 -1.97 28.92 -5.14
C GLN A 32 -3.11 28.32 -4.33
N ALA A 33 -4.01 27.60 -4.99
CA ALA A 33 -5.10 26.91 -4.32
C ALA A 33 -4.57 25.81 -3.38
N LEU A 34 -5.13 25.74 -2.17
CA LEU A 34 -4.94 24.66 -1.23
C LEU A 34 -6.22 23.85 -1.11
N TYR A 35 -6.08 22.55 -1.14
CA TYR A 35 -7.21 21.63 -1.04
C TYR A 35 -7.41 21.16 0.41
N SER A 36 -8.61 21.35 0.92
CA SER A 36 -9.04 20.85 2.23
C SER A 36 -10.42 20.24 2.07
N GLY A 37 -10.72 19.18 2.83
CA GLY A 37 -11.99 18.49 2.73
C GLY A 37 -11.90 17.03 3.10
N HIS A 38 -12.75 16.23 2.49
CA HIS A 38 -12.75 14.77 2.67
C HIS A 38 -13.29 14.05 1.43
N ILE A 39 -12.95 12.77 1.34
CA ILE A 39 -13.44 11.83 0.34
C ILE A 39 -14.03 10.64 1.09
N GLU A 40 -15.25 10.26 0.75
CA GLU A 40 -15.87 9.00 1.18
C GLU A 40 -15.51 7.92 0.17
N VAL A 41 -15.10 6.76 0.66
CA VAL A 41 -14.56 5.67 -0.16
C VAL A 41 -15.12 4.34 0.28
N ASP A 42 -15.66 3.58 -0.66
CA ASP A 42 -16.03 2.20 -0.48
C ASP A 42 -14.86 1.26 -0.81
N VAL A 43 -14.76 0.16 -0.08
CA VAL A 43 -13.81 -0.92 -0.31
C VAL A 43 -14.57 -2.18 -0.65
N TYR A 44 -14.27 -2.77 -1.79
CA TYR A 44 -14.83 -4.06 -2.21
C TYR A 44 -13.73 -5.12 -2.23
N ALA A 45 -13.92 -6.20 -1.48
CA ALA A 45 -13.00 -7.33 -1.49
C ALA A 45 -13.18 -8.15 -2.77
N GLU A 46 -12.15 -8.19 -3.59
CA GLU A 46 -12.12 -8.99 -4.83
C GLU A 46 -11.66 -10.44 -4.59
N THR A 47 -10.90 -10.65 -3.53
CA THR A 47 -10.46 -11.97 -3.03
C THR A 47 -10.65 -12.00 -1.53
N PRO A 48 -10.64 -13.18 -0.88
CA PRO A 48 -10.70 -13.26 0.57
C PRO A 48 -9.68 -12.31 1.22
N ILE A 49 -10.09 -11.63 2.28
CA ILE A 49 -9.27 -10.63 2.97
C ILE A 49 -9.10 -11.03 4.44
N PHE A 50 -7.91 -10.78 4.98
CA PHE A 50 -7.64 -10.97 6.39
C PHE A 50 -6.79 -9.85 6.97
N VAL A 51 -7.32 -9.20 8.00
CA VAL A 51 -6.61 -8.22 8.83
C VAL A 51 -6.67 -8.74 10.26
N PRO A 52 -5.55 -9.19 10.84
CA PRO A 52 -5.55 -9.82 12.15
C PRO A 52 -5.94 -8.83 13.24
N GLU A 53 -6.80 -9.27 14.14
CA GLU A 53 -6.95 -8.62 15.43
C GLU A 53 -5.56 -8.59 16.12
N ARG A 54 -5.20 -7.46 16.73
CA ARG A 54 -3.94 -7.34 17.50
C ARG A 54 -4.01 -8.22 18.75
N ALA A 55 -4.03 -9.51 18.57
CA ALA A 55 -3.70 -10.41 19.65
C ALA A 55 -2.20 -10.31 19.93
N ASN A 56 -1.82 -10.23 21.20
CA ASN A 56 -0.46 -10.45 21.63
C ASN A 56 0.08 -11.70 20.90
N GLU A 57 1.16 -11.57 20.15
CA GLU A 57 1.80 -12.73 19.48
C GLU A 57 2.10 -13.88 20.46
N ARG A 58 2.15 -13.59 21.77
CA ARG A 58 2.30 -14.56 22.85
C ARG A 58 1.00 -15.32 23.20
N ALA A 59 -0.16 -14.89 22.72
CA ALA A 59 -1.45 -15.51 22.98
C ALA A 59 -2.01 -16.26 21.74
N PHE A 60 -1.17 -16.59 20.76
CA PHE A 60 -1.57 -17.38 19.60
C PHE A 60 -1.90 -18.82 20.06
N ASP A 61 -3.19 -19.13 20.05
CA ASP A 61 -3.66 -20.51 20.25
C ASP A 61 -3.63 -21.24 18.89
N PRO A 62 -2.74 -22.22 18.69
CA PRO A 62 -2.64 -22.91 17.42
C PRO A 62 -3.89 -23.73 17.07
N GLN A 63 -4.79 -23.94 18.03
CA GLN A 63 -6.03 -24.69 17.84
C GLN A 63 -7.24 -23.83 17.50
N LYS A 64 -7.10 -22.49 17.62
CA LYS A 64 -8.17 -21.54 17.31
C LYS A 64 -7.77 -20.63 16.15
N PRO A 65 -8.68 -20.40 15.19
CA PRO A 65 -8.36 -19.47 14.11
C PRO A 65 -8.24 -18.05 14.63
N ALA A 66 -7.19 -17.35 14.20
CA ALA A 66 -7.06 -15.92 14.42
C ALA A 66 -8.25 -15.22 13.74
N GLN A 67 -8.86 -14.29 14.47
CA GLN A 67 -10.05 -13.58 14.02
C GLN A 67 -9.68 -12.32 13.24
N PHE A 68 -10.58 -11.91 12.36
CA PHE A 68 -10.49 -10.62 11.69
C PHE A 68 -10.71 -9.49 12.71
N MET A 69 -10.00 -8.37 12.54
CA MET A 69 -10.07 -7.23 13.43
C MET A 69 -11.48 -6.66 13.53
N LYS A 70 -11.88 -6.34 14.76
CA LYS A 70 -13.14 -5.69 15.08
C LYS A 70 -12.91 -4.43 15.92
N ASN A 71 -13.79 -3.46 15.78
CA ASN A 71 -13.82 -2.29 16.65
C ASN A 71 -14.52 -2.61 18.00
N GLY A 72 -14.55 -1.64 18.91
CA GLY A 72 -15.19 -1.79 20.23
C GLY A 72 -16.71 -2.04 20.18
N GLN A 73 -17.35 -1.85 19.03
CA GLN A 73 -18.76 -2.12 18.77
C GLN A 73 -19.00 -3.50 18.15
N GLY A 74 -17.94 -4.26 17.88
CA GLY A 74 -18.02 -5.60 17.28
C GLY A 74 -18.05 -5.62 15.74
N ASN A 75 -18.01 -4.46 15.07
CA ASN A 75 -17.98 -4.39 13.62
C ASN A 75 -16.59 -4.75 13.09
N TYR A 76 -16.53 -5.50 11.98
CA TYR A 76 -15.29 -5.76 11.27
C TYR A 76 -14.69 -4.49 10.70
N ILE A 77 -13.39 -4.31 10.87
CA ILE A 77 -12.70 -3.10 10.41
C ILE A 77 -11.37 -3.41 9.71
N ILE A 78 -11.04 -2.56 8.75
CA ILE A 78 -9.67 -2.40 8.26
C ILE A 78 -9.12 -1.11 8.89
N PRO A 79 -8.05 -1.17 9.72
CA PRO A 79 -7.52 0.01 10.36
C PRO A 79 -7.11 1.10 9.38
N GLY A 80 -7.46 2.35 9.68
CA GLY A 80 -7.08 3.50 8.88
C GLY A 80 -5.56 3.64 8.71
N SER A 81 -4.79 3.19 9.69
CA SER A 81 -3.32 3.11 9.56
C SER A 81 -2.84 2.15 8.48
N SER A 82 -3.55 1.03 8.28
CA SER A 82 -3.26 0.07 7.20
C SER A 82 -3.61 0.65 5.84
N LEU A 83 -4.78 1.27 5.72
CA LEU A 83 -5.22 1.96 4.50
C LEU A 83 -4.27 3.12 4.15
N LYS A 84 -3.95 3.98 5.14
CA LYS A 84 -3.00 5.07 4.95
C LYS A 84 -1.63 4.56 4.48
N GLY A 85 -1.17 3.42 5.00
CA GLY A 85 0.07 2.78 4.58
C GLY A 85 0.06 2.35 3.11
N VAL A 86 -1.05 1.79 2.63
CA VAL A 86 -1.21 1.40 1.22
C VAL A 86 -1.23 2.63 0.31
N LEU A 87 -2.06 3.64 0.61
CA LEU A 87 -2.12 4.88 -0.17
C LEU A 87 -0.76 5.58 -0.22
N ARG A 88 -0.08 5.65 0.92
CA ARG A 88 1.27 6.21 1.00
C ARG A 88 2.25 5.44 0.11
N THR A 89 2.23 4.10 0.14
CA THR A 89 3.16 3.28 -0.66
C THR A 89 2.96 3.50 -2.16
N VAL A 90 1.70 3.64 -2.61
CA VAL A 90 1.39 3.99 -4.01
C VAL A 90 1.89 5.38 -4.35
N ALA A 91 1.58 6.39 -3.52
CA ALA A 91 2.04 7.76 -3.74
C ALA A 91 3.59 7.85 -3.73
N GLU A 92 4.28 7.07 -2.89
CA GLU A 92 5.75 6.98 -2.88
C GLU A 92 6.31 6.38 -4.18
N ALA A 93 5.64 5.37 -4.72
CA ALA A 93 6.07 4.73 -5.97
C ALA A 93 5.85 5.65 -7.17
N LEU A 94 4.65 6.21 -7.30
CA LEU A 94 4.25 7.00 -8.45
C LEU A 94 4.83 8.42 -8.47
N GLY A 95 5.01 9.03 -7.30
CA GLY A 95 5.56 10.38 -7.14
C GLY A 95 7.04 10.43 -6.79
N ASN A 96 7.77 9.33 -6.95
CA ASN A 96 9.20 9.23 -6.61
C ASN A 96 9.54 9.76 -5.22
N GLY A 97 8.77 9.36 -4.22
CA GLY A 97 8.98 9.75 -2.82
C GLY A 97 10.31 9.21 -2.26
N CYS A 98 10.72 9.72 -1.10
CA CYS A 98 11.92 9.23 -0.42
C CYS A 98 11.75 7.77 0.05
N LEU A 99 12.87 7.10 0.31
CA LEU A 99 12.92 5.72 0.80
C LEU A 99 13.12 5.70 2.32
N THR A 100 12.21 5.07 3.04
CA THR A 100 12.20 5.09 4.51
C THR A 100 12.73 3.80 5.15
N LEU A 101 12.99 2.74 4.37
CA LEU A 101 13.06 1.37 4.87
C LEU A 101 14.46 0.75 4.95
N PHE A 102 15.53 1.55 5.17
CA PHE A 102 16.89 1.00 5.27
C PHE A 102 17.44 0.89 6.68
N ASP A 103 16.64 1.15 7.70
CA ASP A 103 17.05 0.94 9.10
C ASP A 103 16.86 -0.53 9.55
N GLY A 104 16.74 -1.45 8.58
CA GLY A 104 16.46 -2.84 8.88
C GLY A 104 17.72 -3.61 9.24
N ASP A 105 17.66 -4.31 10.28
CA ASP A 105 18.25 -5.60 10.66
C ASP A 105 19.61 -5.97 10.01
N TYR A 106 20.49 -4.96 9.78
CA TYR A 106 21.87 -5.20 9.36
C TYR A 106 22.58 -6.16 10.31
N GLU A 107 22.35 -5.98 11.62
CA GLU A 107 22.92 -6.84 12.65
C GLU A 107 22.46 -8.30 12.51
N ARG A 108 21.20 -8.51 12.15
CA ARG A 108 20.64 -9.87 11.96
C ARG A 108 21.08 -10.54 10.68
N HIS A 109 21.16 -9.78 9.58
CA HIS A 109 21.38 -10.35 8.25
C HIS A 109 22.77 -10.07 7.69
N GLN A 110 23.54 -9.18 8.28
CA GLN A 110 24.88 -8.74 7.82
C GLN A 110 24.92 -8.25 6.37
N VAL A 111 23.77 -7.82 5.84
CA VAL A 111 23.62 -7.31 4.47
C VAL A 111 22.97 -5.94 4.54
N ASN A 112 23.62 -4.95 3.93
CA ASN A 112 23.15 -3.58 3.90
C ASN A 112 23.06 -3.10 2.44
N TYR A 113 21.84 -2.87 1.96
CA TYR A 113 21.60 -2.30 0.64
C TYR A 113 21.58 -0.77 0.63
N GLN A 114 21.89 -0.11 1.75
CA GLN A 114 21.91 1.36 1.81
C GLN A 114 22.93 1.96 0.82
N GLN A 115 24.05 1.27 0.60
CA GLN A 115 25.04 1.67 -0.39
C GLN A 115 24.53 1.65 -1.84
N ASN A 116 23.45 0.92 -2.09
CA ASN A 116 22.79 0.81 -3.40
C ASN A 116 21.63 1.80 -3.56
N VAL A 117 21.59 2.82 -2.72
CA VAL A 117 20.61 3.91 -2.78
C VAL A 117 21.36 5.24 -2.72
N PRO A 118 21.18 6.13 -3.69
CA PRO A 118 21.72 7.50 -3.63
C PRO A 118 21.19 8.24 -2.39
N ARG A 119 22.04 9.03 -1.75
CA ARG A 119 21.70 9.76 -0.50
C ARG A 119 20.50 10.69 -0.65
N GLU A 120 20.30 11.22 -1.84
CA GLU A 120 19.19 12.08 -2.20
C GLU A 120 17.83 11.40 -2.06
N PHE A 121 17.81 10.06 -2.14
CA PHE A 121 16.61 9.24 -1.97
C PHE A 121 16.39 8.76 -0.54
N TYR A 122 17.31 9.02 0.38
CA TYR A 122 17.09 8.67 1.79
C TYR A 122 15.89 9.41 2.35
N ARG A 123 15.34 8.91 3.46
CA ARG A 123 14.19 9.52 4.14
C ARG A 123 14.39 11.02 4.38
N CYS A 124 13.29 11.75 4.38
CA CYS A 124 13.32 13.15 4.79
C CYS A 124 13.70 13.25 6.27
N GLU A 125 14.63 14.16 6.58
CA GLU A 125 15.17 14.32 7.93
C GLU A 125 14.65 15.56 8.63
N ARG A 126 14.27 16.59 7.88
CA ARG A 126 13.89 17.90 8.40
C ARG A 126 12.46 18.22 8.01
N SER A 127 11.64 18.69 8.97
CA SER A 127 10.24 19.04 8.74
C SER A 127 10.02 20.24 7.78
N ASN A 128 11.07 20.98 7.47
CA ASN A 128 11.02 22.10 6.54
C ASN A 128 11.53 21.77 5.12
N SER A 129 11.88 20.50 4.87
CA SER A 129 12.39 20.02 3.57
C SER A 129 11.90 18.61 3.32
N LEU A 130 10.69 18.49 2.77
CA LEU A 130 9.95 17.24 2.64
C LEU A 130 9.63 16.94 1.18
N CYS A 131 9.74 15.67 0.78
CA CYS A 131 9.23 15.19 -0.50
C CYS A 131 7.70 15.19 -0.49
N ILE A 132 7.08 15.05 -1.65
CA ILE A 132 5.63 15.08 -1.85
C ILE A 132 4.90 14.15 -0.88
N THR A 133 5.36 12.92 -0.74
CA THR A 133 4.73 11.92 0.13
C THR A 133 4.84 12.27 1.61
N CYS A 134 6.01 12.75 2.04
CA CYS A 134 6.19 13.19 3.43
C CYS A 134 5.39 14.46 3.76
N ARG A 135 5.17 15.36 2.77
CA ARG A 135 4.30 16.53 2.94
C ARG A 135 2.83 16.13 3.10
N ALA A 136 2.36 15.17 2.32
CA ALA A 136 0.98 14.70 2.39
C ALA A 136 0.74 13.78 3.62
N PHE A 137 1.52 12.71 3.76
CA PHE A 137 1.26 11.64 4.72
C PHE A 137 2.00 11.76 6.05
N GLY A 138 2.92 12.72 6.15
CA GLY A 138 3.70 12.95 7.35
C GLY A 138 5.07 12.29 7.34
N MET A 139 5.91 12.68 8.29
CA MET A 139 7.25 12.12 8.49
C MET A 139 7.61 12.07 9.97
N LEU A 140 8.31 11.01 10.34
CA LEU A 140 8.89 10.84 11.67
C LEU A 140 10.37 10.48 11.52
N ASN A 141 11.23 11.32 12.10
CA ASN A 141 12.65 11.04 12.23
C ASN A 141 13.15 11.52 13.60
N ARG A 142 14.29 11.03 14.06
CA ARG A 142 14.87 11.45 15.36
C ARG A 142 15.01 12.97 15.42
N GLY A 143 14.30 13.58 16.36
CA GLY A 143 14.32 15.03 16.58
C GLY A 143 13.53 15.89 15.59
N SER A 144 12.84 15.30 14.61
CA SER A 144 12.02 16.04 13.64
C SER A 144 10.74 15.26 13.29
N VAL A 145 9.61 15.92 13.45
CA VAL A 145 8.28 15.35 13.17
C VAL A 145 7.50 16.32 12.30
N PHE A 146 6.82 15.81 11.30
CA PHE A 146 5.79 16.53 10.57
C PHE A 146 4.51 15.70 10.56
N LEU A 147 3.46 16.21 11.17
CA LEU A 147 2.14 15.60 11.16
C LEU A 147 1.59 15.63 9.72
N GLY A 148 1.20 14.47 9.20
CA GLY A 148 0.63 14.40 7.85
C GLY A 148 -0.65 15.20 7.72
N LYS A 149 -0.87 15.76 6.55
CA LYS A 149 -2.06 16.53 6.18
C LYS A 149 -3.23 15.63 5.76
N VAL A 150 -2.96 14.34 5.53
CA VAL A 150 -3.94 13.30 5.21
C VAL A 150 -4.20 12.45 6.45
N ASN A 151 -5.47 12.32 6.82
CA ASN A 151 -5.94 11.42 7.86
C ASN A 151 -6.92 10.40 7.27
N VAL A 152 -6.74 9.12 7.59
CA VAL A 152 -7.54 8.03 7.05
C VAL A 152 -8.24 7.33 8.21
N GLY A 153 -9.57 7.31 8.16
CA GLY A 153 -10.41 6.60 9.13
C GLY A 153 -10.35 5.09 8.95
N ASP A 154 -10.81 4.36 9.96
CA ASP A 154 -10.99 2.92 9.85
C ASP A 154 -12.08 2.62 8.82
N ALA A 155 -11.85 1.63 7.94
CA ALA A 155 -12.92 1.14 7.09
C ALA A 155 -13.79 0.17 7.88
N VAL A 156 -15.06 0.52 8.04
CA VAL A 156 -16.06 -0.27 8.76
C VAL A 156 -16.86 -1.07 7.76
N ALA A 157 -17.01 -2.36 8.01
CA ALA A 157 -17.81 -3.23 7.14
C ALA A 157 -19.30 -2.84 7.20
N TYR A 158 -19.97 -2.89 6.03
CA TYR A 158 -21.42 -2.83 5.97
C TYR A 158 -22.00 -4.13 6.53
N PRO A 159 -22.82 -4.12 7.60
CA PRO A 159 -23.28 -5.34 8.27
C PRO A 159 -23.97 -6.34 7.33
N GLU A 160 -24.71 -5.83 6.36
CA GLU A 160 -25.44 -6.62 5.36
C GLU A 160 -24.56 -7.14 4.20
N LYS A 161 -23.31 -6.69 4.12
CA LYS A 161 -22.33 -7.09 3.08
C LYS A 161 -21.07 -7.72 3.70
N VAL A 162 -21.23 -8.45 4.78
CA VAL A 162 -20.15 -9.21 5.41
C VAL A 162 -20.30 -10.68 5.07
N TYR A 163 -19.34 -11.22 4.38
CA TYR A 163 -19.28 -12.64 4.05
C TYR A 163 -18.07 -13.24 4.76
N VAL A 164 -18.32 -14.20 5.64
CA VAL A 164 -17.25 -14.94 6.33
C VAL A 164 -16.85 -16.12 5.46
N TYR A 165 -15.56 -16.31 5.24
CA TYR A 165 -15.06 -17.45 4.46
C TYR A 165 -15.57 -18.77 5.06
N GLU A 166 -16.02 -19.71 4.23
CA GLU A 166 -16.77 -20.91 4.67
C GLU A 166 -16.12 -21.67 5.82
N LYS A 167 -14.79 -21.83 5.76
CA LYS A 167 -14.01 -22.50 6.79
C LYS A 167 -12.73 -21.75 7.11
N PRO A 168 -12.27 -21.78 8.38
CA PRO A 168 -10.93 -21.28 8.70
C PRO A 168 -9.86 -22.04 7.90
N ILE A 169 -8.81 -21.35 7.49
CA ILE A 169 -7.74 -21.90 6.68
C ILE A 169 -6.40 -21.86 7.39
N TYR A 170 -5.58 -22.89 7.21
CA TYR A 170 -4.15 -22.84 7.51
C TYR A 170 -3.42 -22.25 6.30
N THR A 171 -2.82 -21.10 6.45
CA THR A 171 -2.05 -20.50 5.34
C THR A 171 -0.83 -21.36 5.02
N LYS A 172 -0.32 -21.29 3.78
CA LYS A 172 1.05 -21.78 3.54
C LYS A 172 2.06 -20.93 4.30
N PRO A 173 3.24 -21.50 4.61
CA PRO A 173 4.31 -20.73 5.22
C PRO A 173 4.70 -19.51 4.36
N LEU A 174 4.80 -18.35 4.99
CA LEU A 174 5.34 -17.17 4.33
C LEU A 174 6.86 -17.14 4.50
N MET A 175 7.58 -17.00 3.40
CA MET A 175 9.03 -16.97 3.41
C MET A 175 9.58 -15.65 3.93
N GLU A 176 10.65 -15.72 4.70
CA GLU A 176 11.46 -14.56 5.05
C GLU A 176 12.24 -14.06 3.82
N PRO A 177 12.55 -12.74 3.73
CA PRO A 177 13.48 -12.22 2.74
C PRO A 177 14.80 -12.99 2.73
N LYS A 178 15.41 -13.11 1.56
CA LYS A 178 16.72 -13.76 1.38
C LYS A 178 17.78 -12.72 1.05
N PRO A 179 18.19 -11.86 1.99
CA PRO A 179 19.04 -10.71 1.71
C PRO A 179 20.40 -11.06 1.09
N HIS A 180 20.88 -12.29 1.27
CA HIS A 180 22.13 -12.75 0.64
C HIS A 180 22.01 -13.02 -0.87
N HIS A 181 20.79 -13.11 -1.41
CA HIS A 181 20.56 -13.20 -2.85
C HIS A 181 20.48 -11.79 -3.45
N ALA A 182 21.60 -11.10 -3.52
CA ALA A 182 21.68 -9.71 -3.97
C ALA A 182 21.01 -9.46 -5.33
N SER A 183 21.15 -10.40 -6.26
CA SER A 183 20.51 -10.33 -7.59
C SER A 183 18.99 -10.22 -7.56
N PHE A 184 18.33 -10.59 -6.47
CA PHE A 184 16.89 -10.43 -6.29
C PHE A 184 16.47 -9.00 -5.94
N TYR A 185 17.36 -8.24 -5.31
CA TYR A 185 17.05 -6.94 -4.72
C TYR A 185 17.73 -5.78 -5.44
N LEU A 186 18.65 -6.08 -6.33
CA LEU A 186 19.35 -5.10 -7.15
C LEU A 186 18.78 -5.05 -8.58
N ASP A 187 18.93 -3.90 -9.20
CA ASP A 187 18.62 -3.69 -10.62
C ASP A 187 19.57 -4.48 -11.53
N GLU A 188 19.37 -4.35 -12.83
CA GLU A 188 20.18 -5.05 -13.84
C GLU A 188 21.64 -4.67 -13.80
N THR A 189 21.95 -3.46 -13.36
CA THR A 189 23.32 -2.95 -13.26
C THR A 189 24.02 -3.43 -12.00
N GLY A 190 23.28 -3.90 -11.00
CA GLY A 190 23.78 -4.25 -9.67
C GLY A 190 24.17 -3.03 -8.81
N HIS A 191 23.95 -1.83 -9.31
CA HIS A 191 24.33 -0.59 -8.60
C HIS A 191 23.25 -0.07 -7.68
N HIS A 192 21.97 -0.27 -8.03
CA HIS A 192 20.86 0.23 -7.26
C HIS A 192 19.91 -0.90 -6.84
N ILE A 193 19.10 -0.65 -5.81
CA ILE A 193 17.99 -1.54 -5.48
C ILE A 193 17.00 -1.57 -6.65
N ALA A 194 16.38 -2.74 -6.87
CA ALA A 194 15.48 -2.96 -8.00
C ALA A 194 14.22 -2.07 -7.96
N GLY A 195 13.79 -1.66 -6.76
CA GLY A 195 12.62 -0.80 -6.64
C GLY A 195 11.84 -1.02 -5.35
N ARG A 196 10.55 -0.67 -5.39
CA ARG A 196 9.61 -0.84 -4.29
C ARG A 196 8.81 -2.12 -4.49
N LYS A 197 8.74 -2.97 -3.46
CA LYS A 197 8.11 -4.29 -3.51
C LYS A 197 6.59 -4.19 -3.53
N PHE A 198 5.97 -4.83 -4.53
CA PHE A 198 4.52 -5.00 -4.65
C PHE A 198 4.17 -6.47 -4.91
N TYR A 199 3.00 -6.92 -4.43
CA TYR A 199 2.54 -8.30 -4.59
C TYR A 199 1.54 -8.42 -5.73
N PHE A 200 1.66 -9.48 -6.52
CA PHE A 200 0.70 -9.80 -7.58
C PHE A 200 -0.67 -10.19 -7.03
N HIS A 201 -1.69 -10.02 -7.85
CA HIS A 201 -3.01 -10.58 -7.59
C HIS A 201 -3.09 -12.03 -8.03
N HIS A 202 -3.96 -12.81 -7.38
CA HIS A 202 -4.38 -14.12 -7.84
C HIS A 202 -5.84 -14.05 -8.30
N SER A 203 -6.26 -14.96 -9.18
CA SER A 203 -7.65 -15.03 -9.63
C SER A 203 -8.59 -15.38 -8.44
N ARG A 204 -9.88 -15.09 -8.59
CA ARG A 204 -10.90 -15.48 -7.60
C ARG A 204 -11.00 -16.99 -7.41
N ASP A 205 -10.82 -17.74 -8.51
CA ASP A 205 -10.87 -19.20 -8.51
C ASP A 205 -9.59 -19.86 -7.96
N TYR A 206 -8.60 -19.04 -7.63
CA TYR A 206 -7.37 -19.52 -7.03
C TYR A 206 -7.66 -19.90 -5.58
N GLU A 207 -7.72 -21.19 -5.29
CA GLU A 207 -7.81 -21.62 -3.91
C GLU A 207 -6.65 -21.04 -3.11
N PRO A 208 -6.93 -20.26 -2.06
CA PRO A 208 -5.88 -19.76 -1.20
C PRO A 208 -4.96 -20.92 -0.87
N LEU A 209 -3.67 -20.77 -1.07
CA LEU A 209 -2.70 -21.82 -0.78
C LEU A 209 -2.81 -22.16 0.70
N ALA A 210 -3.72 -23.10 0.98
CA ALA A 210 -4.04 -23.58 2.30
C ALA A 210 -3.31 -24.89 2.57
N GLU A 211 -2.91 -25.07 3.79
CA GLU A 211 -2.47 -26.32 4.35
C GLU A 211 -3.60 -26.96 5.15
N ASN A 212 -3.52 -28.25 5.37
CA ASN A 212 -4.48 -28.96 6.20
C ASN A 212 -4.13 -28.94 7.71
N ARG A 213 -2.98 -28.38 8.07
CA ARG A 213 -2.45 -28.32 9.43
C ARG A 213 -1.45 -27.18 9.64
N LEU A 214 -1.09 -26.94 10.91
CA LEU A 214 0.06 -26.11 11.24
C LEU A 214 1.37 -26.81 10.86
N ILE A 215 2.26 -26.02 10.27
CA ILE A 215 3.63 -26.41 9.93
C ILE A 215 4.57 -25.73 10.92
N TYR A 216 5.54 -26.46 11.43
CA TYR A 216 6.50 -25.97 12.41
C TYR A 216 7.91 -25.97 11.84
N PHE A 217 8.65 -24.89 12.07
CA PHE A 217 10.10 -24.83 11.91
C PHE A 217 10.74 -24.75 13.31
N GLY A 218 11.28 -25.86 13.77
CA GLY A 218 11.64 -26.03 15.16
C GLY A 218 10.40 -25.93 16.05
N ASN A 219 10.44 -25.05 17.05
CA ASN A 219 9.33 -24.85 18.01
C ASN A 219 8.40 -23.68 17.63
N ARG A 220 8.54 -23.09 16.44
CA ARG A 220 7.73 -21.95 15.99
C ARG A 220 6.84 -22.32 14.83
N PRO A 221 5.54 -21.95 14.86
CA PRO A 221 4.66 -22.15 13.72
C PRO A 221 5.15 -21.30 12.55
N ALA A 222 5.24 -21.90 11.37
CA ALA A 222 5.68 -21.27 10.13
C ALA A 222 4.50 -20.73 9.31
N ASN A 223 3.30 -21.19 9.58
CA ASN A 223 2.05 -20.74 8.99
C ASN A 223 1.05 -20.32 10.08
N ARG A 224 -0.10 -19.82 9.68
CA ARG A 224 -1.14 -19.37 10.62
C ARG A 224 -2.48 -19.99 10.29
N TYR A 225 -3.24 -20.29 11.33
CA TYR A 225 -4.65 -20.66 11.25
C TYR A 225 -5.48 -19.39 11.36
N ILE A 226 -6.28 -19.04 10.33
CA ILE A 226 -6.99 -17.76 10.21
C ILE A 226 -8.42 -17.97 9.77
N GLN A 227 -9.32 -17.05 10.16
CA GLN A 227 -10.69 -16.92 9.66
C GLN A 227 -10.79 -15.65 8.83
N PRO A 228 -10.64 -15.69 7.49
CA PRO A 228 -10.77 -14.51 6.64
C PRO A 228 -12.25 -14.11 6.44
N LEU A 229 -12.47 -12.90 5.98
CA LEU A 229 -13.69 -12.51 5.29
C LEU A 229 -13.55 -12.86 3.82
N ASP A 230 -14.66 -13.19 3.17
CA ASP A 230 -14.70 -13.63 1.79
C ASP A 230 -14.79 -12.44 0.81
N TYR A 231 -14.62 -12.73 -0.47
CA TYR A 231 -14.87 -11.75 -1.53
C TYR A 231 -16.29 -11.20 -1.46
N ASP A 232 -16.54 -10.09 -2.14
CA ASP A 232 -17.77 -9.29 -2.09
C ASP A 232 -18.05 -8.62 -0.71
N THR A 233 -17.29 -8.93 0.35
CA THR A 233 -17.37 -8.15 1.59
C THR A 233 -16.99 -6.71 1.30
N SER A 234 -17.83 -5.78 1.79
CA SER A 234 -17.68 -4.35 1.53
C SER A 234 -17.51 -3.55 2.80
N PHE A 235 -16.69 -2.51 2.72
CA PHE A 235 -16.41 -1.60 3.83
C PHE A 235 -16.52 -0.16 3.34
N HIS A 236 -16.66 0.76 4.27
CA HIS A 236 -16.67 2.19 4.02
C HIS A 236 -15.67 2.92 4.93
N PHE A 237 -14.94 3.89 4.39
CA PHE A 237 -14.05 4.76 5.15
C PHE A 237 -13.99 6.17 4.57
N ARG A 238 -13.46 7.06 5.39
CA ARG A 238 -13.28 8.45 5.02
C ARG A 238 -11.81 8.83 5.04
N VAL A 239 -11.42 9.63 4.05
CA VAL A 239 -10.10 10.27 3.97
C VAL A 239 -10.28 11.77 4.17
N ASP A 240 -9.83 12.30 5.28
CA ASP A 240 -9.80 13.74 5.56
C ASP A 240 -8.44 14.31 5.14
N PHE A 241 -8.46 15.52 4.59
CA PHE A 241 -7.24 16.22 4.21
C PHE A 241 -7.34 17.72 4.45
N THR A 242 -6.20 18.33 4.76
CA THR A 242 -6.12 19.77 5.09
C THR A 242 -4.91 20.39 4.41
N ASN A 243 -5.12 21.50 3.70
CA ASN A 243 -4.09 22.32 3.07
C ASN A 243 -3.13 21.54 2.14
N LEU A 244 -3.67 20.57 1.38
CA LEU A 244 -2.89 19.91 0.35
C LEU A 244 -2.60 20.87 -0.81
N GLU A 245 -1.36 20.90 -1.25
CA GLU A 245 -0.99 21.53 -2.50
C GLU A 245 -1.45 20.67 -3.68
N GLU A 246 -1.46 21.20 -4.90
CA GLU A 246 -2.00 20.52 -6.08
C GLU A 246 -1.33 19.17 -6.34
N ASP A 247 0.01 19.10 -6.23
CA ASP A 247 0.75 17.84 -6.39
C ASP A 247 0.42 16.81 -5.31
N GLU A 248 0.28 17.23 -4.05
CA GLU A 248 -0.09 16.36 -2.94
C GLU A 248 -1.51 15.83 -3.08
N PHE A 249 -2.43 16.67 -3.54
CA PHE A 249 -3.83 16.28 -3.76
C PHE A 249 -3.95 15.31 -4.93
N GLY A 250 -3.28 15.61 -6.06
CA GLY A 250 -3.23 14.68 -7.18
C GLY A 250 -2.61 13.32 -6.83
N ALA A 251 -1.51 13.32 -6.05
CA ALA A 251 -0.90 12.08 -5.55
C ALA A 251 -1.85 11.27 -4.65
N LEU A 252 -2.59 11.94 -3.77
CA LEU A 252 -3.60 11.30 -2.93
C LEU A 252 -4.70 10.68 -3.77
N LEU A 253 -5.30 11.44 -4.68
CA LEU A 253 -6.38 10.96 -5.54
C LEU A 253 -5.93 9.76 -6.38
N LEU A 254 -4.80 9.86 -7.07
CA LEU A 254 -4.26 8.77 -7.87
C LEU A 254 -3.96 7.52 -7.02
N SER A 255 -3.52 7.70 -5.77
CA SER A 255 -3.29 6.58 -4.86
C SER A 255 -4.59 5.88 -4.41
N ILE A 256 -5.73 6.55 -4.47
CA ILE A 256 -7.05 5.98 -4.15
C ILE A 256 -7.64 5.28 -5.37
N ILE A 257 -7.68 5.97 -6.54
CA ILE A 257 -8.44 5.46 -7.68
C ILE A 257 -7.67 4.45 -8.52
N LEU A 258 -6.33 4.58 -8.63
CA LEU A 258 -5.49 3.84 -9.58
C LEU A 258 -6.00 4.01 -11.03
N GLU A 259 -5.95 2.93 -11.82
CA GLU A 259 -6.59 2.81 -13.12
C GLU A 259 -7.66 1.71 -13.09
N GLU A 260 -8.58 1.72 -14.04
CA GLU A 260 -9.75 0.83 -14.05
C GLU A 260 -9.40 -0.66 -13.92
N GLU A 261 -8.34 -1.09 -14.61
CA GLU A 261 -7.86 -2.48 -14.60
C GLU A 261 -6.84 -2.74 -13.48
N MET A 262 -6.88 -2.02 -12.38
CA MET A 262 -5.97 -2.20 -11.26
C MET A 262 -6.73 -2.35 -9.94
N ARG A 263 -6.11 -3.06 -9.00
CA ARG A 263 -6.64 -3.24 -7.64
C ARG A 263 -5.54 -3.03 -6.60
N HIS A 264 -5.94 -2.61 -5.42
CA HIS A 264 -5.04 -2.53 -4.27
C HIS A 264 -4.83 -3.90 -3.62
N LYS A 265 -3.78 -4.00 -2.81
CA LYS A 265 -3.43 -5.22 -2.06
C LYS A 265 -3.27 -4.89 -0.58
N ILE A 266 -4.19 -5.37 0.26
CA ILE A 266 -4.30 -5.01 1.68
C ILE A 266 -4.29 -6.27 2.57
N GLY A 267 -3.85 -6.15 3.81
CA GLY A 267 -3.97 -7.18 4.83
C GLY A 267 -2.82 -8.18 4.86
N TYR A 268 -3.08 -9.31 5.50
CA TYR A 268 -2.16 -10.43 5.67
C TYR A 268 -2.25 -11.40 4.49
N ALA A 269 -1.21 -12.21 4.32
CA ALA A 269 -1.13 -13.26 3.30
C ALA A 269 -1.29 -12.79 1.84
N LYS A 270 -0.89 -11.54 1.54
CA LYS A 270 -0.86 -11.01 0.17
C LYS A 270 -0.18 -11.93 -0.85
N PRO A 271 0.97 -12.58 -0.52
CA PRO A 271 1.62 -13.51 -1.43
C PRO A 271 0.81 -14.75 -1.77
N LEU A 272 -0.20 -15.06 -0.96
CA LEU A 272 -1.06 -16.25 -1.09
C LEU A 272 -2.41 -15.93 -1.73
N GLY A 273 -2.56 -14.77 -2.34
CA GLY A 273 -3.78 -14.39 -3.04
C GLY A 273 -4.76 -13.53 -2.25
N LEU A 274 -4.62 -13.43 -0.92
CA LEU A 274 -5.56 -12.67 -0.10
C LEU A 274 -5.40 -11.15 -0.30
N GLY A 275 -6.50 -10.43 -0.07
CA GLY A 275 -6.51 -8.98 0.11
C GLY A 275 -6.43 -8.15 -1.16
N SER A 276 -6.86 -8.66 -2.31
CA SER A 276 -7.14 -7.84 -3.49
C SER A 276 -8.42 -7.06 -3.26
N VAL A 277 -8.38 -5.73 -3.37
CA VAL A 277 -9.54 -4.86 -3.12
C VAL A 277 -9.64 -3.75 -4.14
N GLN A 278 -10.87 -3.35 -4.44
CA GLN A 278 -11.18 -2.14 -5.19
C GLN A 278 -11.52 -1.02 -4.22
N LEU A 279 -10.97 0.17 -4.44
CA LEU A 279 -11.36 1.39 -3.73
C LEU A 279 -12.16 2.27 -4.68
N ILE A 280 -13.36 2.67 -4.28
CA ILE A 280 -14.27 3.48 -5.11
C ILE A 280 -14.67 4.72 -4.32
N PRO A 281 -14.25 5.92 -4.74
CA PRO A 281 -14.79 7.17 -4.20
C PRO A 281 -16.29 7.25 -4.44
N THR A 282 -17.06 7.60 -3.41
CA THR A 282 -18.52 7.75 -3.49
C THR A 282 -18.95 9.21 -3.43
N SER A 283 -18.21 10.04 -2.69
CA SER A 283 -18.39 11.49 -2.69
C SER A 283 -17.09 12.21 -2.32
N MET A 284 -16.97 13.46 -2.74
CA MET A 284 -15.86 14.34 -2.36
C MET A 284 -16.40 15.70 -1.93
N THR A 285 -16.00 16.14 -0.76
CA THR A 285 -16.33 17.48 -0.25
C THR A 285 -15.05 18.31 -0.19
N LEU A 286 -15.05 19.45 -0.88
CA LEU A 286 -14.01 20.47 -0.74
C LEU A 286 -14.51 21.61 0.15
N ILE A 287 -13.59 22.15 0.96
CA ILE A 287 -13.86 23.22 1.91
C ILE A 287 -12.99 24.43 1.59
N ASP A 288 -13.61 25.53 1.20
CA ASP A 288 -12.97 26.83 1.10
C ASP A 288 -13.07 27.52 2.47
N TYR A 289 -12.00 27.48 3.25
CA TYR A 289 -11.95 28.12 4.57
C TYR A 289 -12.07 29.63 4.51
N ALA A 290 -11.58 30.30 3.46
CA ALA A 290 -11.73 31.73 3.30
C ALA A 290 -13.21 32.12 3.06
N ALA A 291 -13.95 31.31 2.31
CA ALA A 291 -15.37 31.48 2.08
C ALA A 291 -16.21 31.07 3.31
N ARG A 292 -15.77 30.05 4.06
CA ARG A 292 -16.51 29.50 5.21
C ARG A 292 -16.82 30.54 6.31
N TYR A 293 -15.90 31.47 6.52
CA TYR A 293 -16.05 32.49 7.56
C TYR A 293 -16.58 33.82 7.05
N LYS A 294 -16.99 33.91 5.76
CA LYS A 294 -17.65 35.12 5.23
C LYS A 294 -19.10 35.18 5.68
N PRO A 295 -19.57 36.30 6.22
CA PRO A 295 -20.97 36.49 6.58
C PRO A 295 -21.91 36.31 5.38
N GLY A 296 -23.08 35.71 5.60
CA GLY A 296 -24.15 35.63 4.59
C GLY A 296 -24.08 34.45 3.63
N ARG A 297 -23.11 33.51 3.78
CA ARG A 297 -23.07 32.26 3.00
C ARG A 297 -23.80 31.12 3.74
N SER A 298 -24.74 30.48 3.05
CA SER A 298 -25.49 29.32 3.56
C SER A 298 -24.78 27.99 3.38
N ASP A 299 -23.81 27.91 2.44
CA ASP A 299 -23.07 26.69 2.08
C ASP A 299 -21.87 26.39 3.01
N ASN A 300 -21.60 27.26 3.97
CA ASN A 300 -20.44 27.16 4.87
C ASN A 300 -19.11 26.91 4.14
N GLY A 301 -18.95 27.44 2.90
CA GLY A 301 -17.77 27.24 2.06
C GLY A 301 -17.53 25.79 1.63
N LYS A 302 -18.56 24.92 1.68
CA LYS A 302 -18.47 23.53 1.25
C LYS A 302 -18.98 23.39 -0.18
N THR A 303 -18.26 22.60 -0.98
CA THR A 303 -18.71 22.13 -2.29
C THR A 303 -18.67 20.61 -2.29
N ILE A 304 -19.82 19.98 -2.52
CA ILE A 304 -19.96 18.53 -2.56
C ILE A 304 -19.97 18.11 -4.04
N PHE A 305 -19.16 17.13 -4.35
CA PHE A 305 -19.06 16.51 -5.68
C PHE A 305 -19.48 15.03 -5.58
N GLU A 306 -20.39 14.62 -6.45
CA GLU A 306 -20.90 13.26 -6.55
C GLU A 306 -21.01 12.88 -8.03
N GLY A 307 -21.08 11.57 -8.34
CA GLY A 307 -21.25 11.07 -9.71
C GLY A 307 -20.23 11.66 -10.68
N ASP A 308 -20.71 12.04 -11.88
CA ASP A 308 -19.86 12.54 -12.96
C ASP A 308 -19.07 13.79 -12.60
N ALA A 309 -19.65 14.69 -11.78
CA ALA A 309 -18.95 15.90 -11.34
C ALA A 309 -17.76 15.58 -10.43
N MET A 310 -17.88 14.56 -9.58
CA MET A 310 -16.79 14.08 -8.76
C MET A 310 -15.69 13.46 -9.62
N TRP A 311 -16.04 12.59 -10.55
CA TRP A 311 -15.07 11.96 -11.45
C TRP A 311 -14.37 12.97 -12.35
N ALA A 312 -15.08 13.96 -12.87
CA ALA A 312 -14.48 15.06 -13.63
C ALA A 312 -13.42 15.81 -12.81
N LYS A 313 -13.74 16.09 -11.52
CA LYS A 313 -12.80 16.77 -10.63
C LYS A 313 -11.60 15.89 -10.26
N ILE A 314 -11.82 14.60 -10.03
CA ILE A 314 -10.74 13.64 -9.76
C ILE A 314 -9.81 13.55 -10.98
N ASN A 315 -10.37 13.33 -12.17
CA ASN A 315 -9.58 13.20 -13.41
C ASN A 315 -8.77 14.48 -13.70
N GLU A 316 -9.37 15.65 -13.54
CA GLU A 316 -8.65 16.92 -13.68
C GLU A 316 -7.37 16.96 -12.81
N GLN A 317 -7.45 16.53 -11.56
CA GLN A 317 -6.32 16.62 -10.62
C GLN A 317 -5.28 15.51 -10.87
N THR A 318 -5.74 14.30 -11.20
CA THR A 318 -4.83 13.18 -11.49
C THR A 318 -4.12 13.36 -12.83
N ASP A 319 -4.77 13.98 -13.83
CA ASP A 319 -4.15 14.32 -15.11
C ASP A 319 -3.04 15.36 -14.93
N ARG A 320 -3.28 16.40 -14.13
CA ARG A 320 -2.26 17.41 -13.80
C ARG A 320 -1.07 16.79 -13.07
N PHE A 321 -1.32 15.92 -12.08
CA PHE A 321 -0.28 15.19 -11.39
C PHE A 321 0.50 14.29 -12.35
N SER A 322 -0.19 13.59 -13.22
CA SER A 322 0.41 12.66 -14.19
C SER A 322 1.30 13.38 -15.20
N ALA A 323 0.90 14.57 -15.63
CA ALA A 323 1.68 15.37 -16.58
C ALA A 323 3.01 15.90 -16.00
N THR A 324 3.11 16.07 -14.67
CA THR A 324 4.23 16.80 -14.05
C THR A 324 5.05 15.98 -13.07
N HIS A 325 4.42 15.09 -12.32
CA HIS A 325 5.04 14.40 -11.17
C HIS A 325 5.11 12.88 -11.31
N LEU A 326 4.20 12.27 -12.06
CA LEU A 326 4.15 10.82 -12.23
C LEU A 326 5.48 10.29 -12.80
N ILE A 327 5.91 9.14 -12.30
CA ILE A 327 7.01 8.37 -12.87
C ILE A 327 6.43 7.31 -13.81
N PRO A 328 6.55 7.50 -15.16
CA PRO A 328 5.90 6.62 -16.13
C PRO A 328 6.32 5.16 -15.98
N ALA A 329 7.62 4.90 -15.77
CA ALA A 329 8.14 3.55 -15.59
C ALA A 329 7.59 2.87 -14.32
N ALA A 330 7.38 3.63 -13.24
CA ALA A 330 6.77 3.10 -12.02
C ALA A 330 5.29 2.73 -12.24
N MET A 331 4.56 3.55 -13.00
CA MET A 331 3.17 3.26 -13.34
C MET A 331 3.04 2.03 -14.23
N GLU A 332 3.92 1.88 -15.22
CA GLU A 332 4.00 0.69 -16.08
C GLU A 332 4.20 -0.59 -15.27
N ASP A 333 5.17 -0.59 -14.33
CA ASP A 333 5.41 -1.73 -13.45
C ASP A 333 4.22 -2.01 -12.55
N LEU A 334 3.61 -0.96 -11.99
CA LEU A 334 2.46 -1.10 -11.10
C LEU A 334 1.25 -1.67 -11.84
N ARG A 335 0.97 -1.23 -13.09
CA ARG A 335 -0.06 -1.83 -13.95
C ARG A 335 0.17 -3.32 -14.13
N ARG A 336 1.38 -3.73 -14.43
CA ARG A 336 1.73 -5.13 -14.62
C ARG A 336 1.51 -5.96 -13.35
N ILE A 337 1.91 -5.44 -12.19
CA ILE A 337 1.85 -6.17 -10.92
C ILE A 337 0.43 -6.17 -10.35
N TRP A 338 -0.29 -5.05 -10.49
CA TRP A 338 -1.62 -4.86 -9.90
C TRP A 338 -2.77 -4.94 -10.91
N ARG A 339 -2.51 -5.54 -12.07
CA ARG A 339 -3.54 -5.83 -13.08
C ARG A 339 -4.66 -6.68 -12.52
N TRP A 340 -5.89 -6.31 -12.85
CA TRP A 340 -7.10 -7.03 -12.51
C TRP A 340 -8.07 -7.09 -13.71
N PRO A 341 -8.64 -8.25 -14.07
CA PRO A 341 -8.32 -9.56 -13.50
C PRO A 341 -6.86 -9.98 -13.78
N PRO A 342 -6.24 -10.73 -12.87
CA PRO A 342 -4.90 -11.28 -13.11
C PRO A 342 -4.95 -12.33 -14.24
N ASP A 343 -3.78 -12.62 -14.80
CA ASP A 343 -3.64 -13.71 -15.75
C ASP A 343 -4.08 -15.05 -15.09
N PRO A 344 -5.12 -15.73 -15.59
CA PRO A 344 -5.59 -16.97 -15.01
C PRO A 344 -4.58 -18.12 -15.09
N GLN A 345 -3.60 -18.02 -15.97
CA GLN A 345 -2.51 -19.01 -16.09
C GLN A 345 -1.32 -18.69 -15.18
N ALA A 346 -1.28 -17.50 -14.60
CA ALA A 346 -0.20 -17.11 -13.73
C ALA A 346 -0.31 -17.82 -12.37
N ASP A 347 0.72 -18.57 -12.04
CA ASP A 347 0.85 -19.29 -10.80
C ASP A 347 1.97 -18.65 -9.96
N TYR A 348 1.56 -17.92 -8.95
CA TYR A 348 2.46 -17.18 -8.08
C TYR A 348 2.77 -17.95 -6.79
N TYR A 349 4.01 -18.29 -6.57
CA TYR A 349 4.48 -19.02 -5.40
C TYR A 349 5.92 -18.66 -5.04
N TYR A 350 6.29 -18.87 -3.79
CA TYR A 350 7.67 -18.75 -3.38
C TYR A 350 8.49 -19.94 -3.89
N PRO A 351 9.68 -19.69 -4.48
CA PRO A 351 10.60 -20.76 -4.80
C PRO A 351 10.98 -21.59 -3.58
N SER A 352 11.17 -22.88 -3.76
CA SER A 352 11.61 -23.77 -2.69
C SER A 352 12.95 -23.34 -2.09
N LYS A 353 13.03 -23.29 -0.77
CA LYS A 353 14.28 -22.99 -0.09
C LYS A 353 15.32 -24.07 -0.37
N ARG A 354 14.98 -25.32 -0.08
CA ARG A 354 15.90 -26.47 -0.17
C ARG A 354 16.31 -26.78 -1.61
N ASP A 355 15.32 -26.81 -2.51
CA ASP A 355 15.52 -27.31 -3.87
C ASP A 355 15.97 -26.22 -4.85
N TRP A 356 15.97 -24.96 -4.42
CA TRP A 356 16.38 -23.85 -5.28
C TRP A 356 17.23 -22.78 -4.56
N PHE A 357 16.74 -22.10 -3.50
CA PHE A 357 17.49 -21.01 -2.87
C PHE A 357 18.82 -21.45 -2.26
N ASP A 358 18.88 -22.63 -1.67
CA ASP A 358 20.09 -23.18 -1.05
C ASP A 358 21.01 -23.90 -2.08
N THR A 359 20.66 -23.85 -3.38
CA THR A 359 21.42 -24.51 -4.44
C THR A 359 22.18 -23.50 -5.32
N PRO A 360 23.21 -23.94 -6.06
CA PRO A 360 23.89 -23.09 -7.04
C PRO A 360 22.96 -22.55 -8.14
N ALA A 361 21.80 -23.18 -8.40
CA ALA A 361 20.86 -22.79 -9.44
C ALA A 361 20.26 -21.40 -9.21
N SER A 362 20.19 -20.91 -7.96
CA SER A 362 19.68 -19.58 -7.64
C SER A 362 20.71 -18.45 -7.78
N ARG A 363 21.99 -18.79 -7.93
CA ARG A 363 23.08 -17.81 -7.99
C ARG A 363 22.96 -16.93 -9.23
N GLY A 364 22.98 -15.61 -9.03
CA GLY A 364 22.87 -14.62 -10.10
C GLY A 364 21.49 -14.53 -10.76
N LYS A 365 20.51 -15.34 -10.33
CA LYS A 365 19.14 -15.29 -10.86
C LYS A 365 18.40 -14.10 -10.29
N ARG A 366 17.61 -13.45 -11.13
CA ARG A 366 16.71 -12.34 -10.78
C ARG A 366 15.31 -12.86 -10.44
N ILE A 367 14.50 -12.04 -9.84
CA ILE A 367 13.09 -12.37 -9.57
C ILE A 367 12.35 -12.76 -10.85
N ALA A 368 12.61 -12.05 -11.95
CA ALA A 368 12.04 -12.36 -13.27
C ALA A 368 12.41 -13.77 -13.80
N ASP A 369 13.50 -14.35 -13.33
CA ASP A 369 13.96 -15.68 -13.74
C ASP A 369 13.32 -16.83 -12.94
N THR A 370 12.32 -16.53 -12.09
CA THR A 370 11.71 -17.52 -11.18
C THR A 370 10.43 -18.17 -11.69
N TRP A 371 10.23 -18.21 -13.02
CA TRP A 371 9.01 -18.77 -13.60
C TRP A 371 8.93 -20.30 -13.47
N ASP A 372 10.01 -21.00 -13.72
CA ASP A 372 10.08 -22.47 -13.80
C ASP A 372 10.90 -23.08 -12.65
N VAL A 373 10.89 -22.45 -11.49
CA VAL A 373 11.63 -22.97 -10.32
C VAL A 373 10.77 -23.88 -9.46
N PRO A 374 11.36 -24.82 -8.69
CA PRO A 374 10.62 -25.68 -7.78
C PRO A 374 9.83 -24.87 -6.74
N ARG A 375 8.56 -25.25 -6.54
CA ARG A 375 7.69 -24.64 -5.53
C ARG A 375 8.18 -24.98 -4.13
N GLN A 376 7.90 -24.09 -3.20
CA GLN A 376 8.00 -24.41 -1.80
C GLN A 376 6.93 -25.47 -1.47
N ALA A 377 7.40 -26.60 -0.90
CA ALA A 377 6.54 -27.68 -0.41
C ALA A 377 5.79 -27.27 0.87
#